data_b2a52698cbbb5f68cfbed2576224d994
#
_entry.id   b2a52698cbbb5f68cfbed2576224d994
#
_cell.length_a   1.000
_cell.length_b   1.000
_cell.length_c   1.000
_cell.angle_alpha   90.00
_cell.angle_beta   90.00
_cell.angle_gamma   90.00
#
_symmetry.space_group_name_H-M   'P 1'
#
loop_
_entity.id
_entity.type
_entity.pdbx_description
1 polymer ?
#
loop_
_entity_poly.entity_id
_entity_poly.type
_entity_poly.pdbx_seq_one_letter_code
_entity_poly.pdbx_strand_id
1 'polypeptide(L)'
;VIRVLAALLLLLAPRLAMAACAPVADAGPRIWRVADEDPAVRISFLGHASFLIETPDKVRAITDYSGVYTTDPPPDLVTMNHAHSSHYTLHPDPRIGTVLHGWQEGPKPPAYDVVLRDLRVTNLPTNIREWGGGTEINGNSIFIFETAGLCIAHLGHLHHLLEPADLDALGHIDIVMIAVDGAFTIGQADARTVIEQMHPRIVLPMHYFTADNLARFLDMMRATHAVEVRHEPTIEVSRMTLPDRPTVIALPGGS
;
A
#
# COMPACT_ATOMS: atom_id res chain seq x y z
N VAL A 1 45.59 26.03 40.64
CA VAL A 1 44.96 26.20 39.30
C VAL A 1 44.21 24.93 38.99
N ILE A 2 42.89 24.87 39.29
CA ILE A 2 42.02 23.71 39.03
C ILE A 2 41.34 23.95 37.66
N ARG A 3 41.62 23.11 36.66
CA ARG A 3 40.93 23.11 35.39
C ARG A 3 39.70 22.20 35.47
N VAL A 4 38.51 22.81 35.47
CA VAL A 4 37.22 22.09 35.34
C VAL A 4 37.02 21.76 33.84
N LEU A 5 37.08 20.47 33.48
CA LEU A 5 36.61 19.99 32.20
C LEU A 5 35.09 19.85 32.26
N ALA A 6 34.37 20.71 31.55
CA ALA A 6 32.95 20.52 31.31
C ALA A 6 32.74 19.50 30.18
N ALA A 7 32.29 18.29 30.51
CA ALA A 7 31.89 17.27 29.55
C ALA A 7 30.49 17.64 29.03
N LEU A 8 30.42 17.99 27.73
CA LEU A 8 29.16 18.22 27.02
C LEU A 8 28.53 16.87 26.68
N LEU A 9 27.58 16.39 27.47
CA LEU A 9 26.76 15.24 27.13
C LEU A 9 25.77 15.66 26.05
N LEU A 10 26.03 15.28 24.79
CA LEU A 10 25.03 15.29 23.72
C LEU A 10 23.98 14.21 24.05
N LEU A 11 22.83 14.64 24.56
CA LEU A 11 21.63 13.80 24.65
C LEU A 11 21.13 13.52 23.22
N LEU A 12 21.47 12.36 22.67
CA LEU A 12 20.73 11.80 21.54
C LEU A 12 19.33 11.44 22.04
N ALA A 13 18.38 12.35 21.89
CA ALA A 13 16.97 12.02 22.05
C ALA A 13 16.58 11.00 20.97
N PRO A 14 15.95 9.86 21.34
CA PRO A 14 15.41 8.96 20.35
C PRO A 14 14.39 9.74 19.51
N ARG A 15 14.59 9.78 18.20
CA ARG A 15 13.59 10.28 17.27
C ARG A 15 12.44 9.27 17.28
N LEU A 16 11.39 9.55 18.03
CA LEU A 16 10.11 8.88 17.86
C LEU A 16 9.62 9.27 16.47
N ALA A 17 9.83 8.40 15.49
CA ALA A 17 9.14 8.48 14.22
C ALA A 17 7.67 8.22 14.55
N MET A 18 6.86 9.27 14.62
CA MET A 18 5.40 9.12 14.74
C MET A 18 4.89 8.56 13.41
N ALA A 19 4.17 7.44 13.47
CA ALA A 19 3.54 6.83 12.31
C ALA A 19 2.63 7.84 11.61
N ALA A 20 2.91 8.13 10.33
CA ALA A 20 2.11 9.09 9.56
C ALA A 20 0.69 8.57 9.29
N CYS A 21 0.54 7.24 9.29
CA CYS A 21 -0.70 6.52 9.01
C CYS A 21 -1.48 6.11 10.27
N ALA A 22 -1.07 6.56 11.47
CA ALA A 22 -1.76 6.22 12.72
C ALA A 22 -3.23 6.70 12.71
N PRO A 23 -4.15 5.97 13.37
CA PRO A 23 -5.53 6.43 13.57
C PRO A 23 -5.59 7.86 14.10
N VAL A 24 -6.56 8.63 13.63
CA VAL A 24 -6.71 10.08 13.95
C VAL A 24 -6.81 10.36 15.46
N ALA A 25 -7.21 9.37 16.27
CA ALA A 25 -7.35 9.51 17.74
C ALA A 25 -6.03 9.81 18.47
N ASP A 26 -4.87 9.44 17.89
CA ASP A 26 -3.54 9.64 18.50
C ASP A 26 -2.70 10.71 17.77
N ALA A 27 -3.24 11.35 16.76
CA ALA A 27 -2.54 12.40 16.03
C ALA A 27 -2.51 13.71 16.85
N GLY A 28 -1.51 13.85 17.71
CA GLY A 28 -1.10 15.15 18.24
C GLY A 28 -0.75 16.12 17.09
N PRO A 29 -0.56 17.43 17.36
CA PRO A 29 -0.28 18.39 16.31
C PRO A 29 0.92 17.94 15.48
N ARG A 30 0.68 17.63 14.20
CA ARG A 30 1.72 17.21 13.25
C ARG A 30 2.60 18.41 12.94
N ILE A 31 3.72 18.53 13.63
CA ILE A 31 4.75 19.51 13.29
C ILE A 31 5.55 18.90 12.13
N TRP A 32 5.17 19.25 10.93
CA TRP A 32 5.98 18.96 9.76
C TRP A 32 7.23 19.84 9.83
N ARG A 33 8.40 19.25 9.94
CA ARG A 33 9.60 19.98 9.56
C ARG A 33 9.50 20.18 8.06
N VAL A 34 9.46 21.44 7.63
CA VAL A 34 9.73 21.79 6.25
C VAL A 34 11.21 21.40 6.02
N ALA A 35 11.43 20.20 5.52
CA ALA A 35 12.71 19.87 4.92
C ALA A 35 12.75 20.61 3.57
N ASP A 36 13.89 21.15 3.19
CA ASP A 36 14.10 21.79 1.88
C ASP A 36 13.94 20.81 0.70
N GLU A 37 13.68 19.53 0.98
CA GLU A 37 13.46 18.47 0.01
C GLU A 37 12.08 17.84 0.24
N ASP A 38 11.32 17.70 -0.86
CA ASP A 38 10.04 16.98 -0.91
C ASP A 38 10.31 15.56 -1.45
N PRO A 39 10.61 14.59 -0.57
CA PRO A 39 11.02 13.27 -1.01
C PRO A 39 9.88 12.55 -1.72
N ALA A 40 10.14 12.09 -2.93
CA ALA A 40 9.16 11.41 -3.76
C ALA A 40 9.30 9.89 -3.67
N VAL A 41 8.16 9.21 -3.70
CA VAL A 41 8.04 7.76 -3.84
C VAL A 41 7.74 7.45 -5.30
N ARG A 42 8.43 6.45 -5.88
CA ARG A 42 8.09 5.92 -7.19
C ARG A 42 7.19 4.71 -7.03
N ILE A 43 6.08 4.70 -7.76
CA ILE A 43 5.13 3.60 -7.80
C ILE A 43 4.99 3.16 -9.25
N SER A 44 5.35 1.91 -9.53
CA SER A 44 5.27 1.32 -10.87
C SER A 44 4.29 0.15 -10.86
N PHE A 45 3.31 0.15 -11.76
CA PHE A 45 2.42 -0.98 -11.96
C PHE A 45 3.12 -2.03 -12.82
N LEU A 46 3.42 -3.17 -12.23
CA LEU A 46 4.10 -4.28 -12.90
C LEU A 46 3.13 -5.14 -13.71
N GLY A 47 1.88 -5.18 -13.28
CA GLY A 47 0.81 -5.95 -13.92
C GLY A 47 -0.01 -6.74 -12.89
N HIS A 48 -1.21 -7.19 -13.30
CA HIS A 48 -2.19 -7.88 -12.48
C HIS A 48 -2.53 -7.11 -11.18
N ALA A 49 -1.96 -7.49 -10.03
CA ALA A 49 -2.09 -6.79 -8.75
C ALA A 49 -0.73 -6.36 -8.17
N SER A 50 0.35 -6.51 -8.93
CA SER A 50 1.70 -6.25 -8.45
C SER A 50 2.15 -4.83 -8.76
N PHE A 51 2.59 -4.11 -7.73
CA PHE A 51 3.25 -2.81 -7.85
C PHE A 51 4.66 -2.88 -7.24
N LEU A 52 5.58 -2.17 -7.85
CA LEU A 52 6.87 -1.84 -7.25
C LEU A 52 6.76 -0.47 -6.59
N ILE A 53 7.06 -0.40 -5.30
CA ILE A 53 7.18 0.83 -4.52
C ILE A 53 8.66 1.04 -4.23
N GLU A 54 9.22 2.17 -4.68
CA GLU A 54 10.60 2.55 -4.45
C GLU A 54 10.63 3.83 -3.60
N THR A 55 11.25 3.73 -2.43
CA THR A 55 11.35 4.84 -1.47
C THR A 55 12.50 5.78 -1.80
N PRO A 56 12.55 7.00 -1.21
CA PRO A 56 13.70 7.90 -1.31
C PRO A 56 15.03 7.24 -0.92
N ASP A 57 15.07 6.44 0.15
CA ASP A 57 16.25 5.70 0.60
C ASP A 57 16.49 4.39 -0.19
N LYS A 58 15.83 4.25 -1.36
CA LYS A 58 16.00 3.12 -2.29
C LYS A 58 15.61 1.77 -1.71
N VAL A 59 14.66 1.72 -0.77
CA VAL A 59 13.97 0.48 -0.42
C VAL A 59 13.01 0.13 -1.55
N ARG A 60 12.98 -1.13 -1.96
CA ARG A 60 12.14 -1.65 -3.03
C ARG A 60 11.20 -2.70 -2.47
N ALA A 61 9.90 -2.44 -2.57
CA ALA A 61 8.87 -3.38 -2.14
C ALA A 61 7.99 -3.77 -3.33
N ILE A 62 7.67 -5.06 -3.49
CA ILE A 62 6.69 -5.54 -4.48
C ILE A 62 5.47 -6.09 -3.76
N THR A 63 4.28 -5.63 -4.18
CA THR A 63 2.99 -6.10 -3.67
C THR A 63 2.50 -7.31 -4.46
N ASP A 64 1.73 -8.20 -3.80
CA ASP A 64 1.13 -9.42 -4.39
C ASP A 64 2.11 -10.20 -5.27
N TYR A 65 3.27 -10.51 -4.69
CA TYR A 65 4.40 -11.12 -5.38
C TYR A 65 4.15 -12.60 -5.65
N SER A 66 3.96 -12.93 -6.91
CA SER A 66 3.79 -14.33 -7.37
C SER A 66 5.06 -14.93 -8.01
N GLY A 67 6.13 -14.14 -8.15
CA GLY A 67 7.33 -14.53 -8.90
C GLY A 67 7.23 -14.30 -10.41
N VAL A 68 6.05 -13.94 -10.93
CA VAL A 68 5.87 -13.59 -12.35
C VAL A 68 6.45 -12.20 -12.64
N TYR A 69 6.12 -11.23 -11.80
CA TYR A 69 6.65 -9.87 -11.89
C TYR A 69 7.83 -9.72 -10.93
N THR A 70 9.01 -9.65 -11.49
CA THR A 70 10.27 -9.53 -10.74
C THR A 70 11.06 -8.33 -11.22
N THR A 71 12.10 -8.00 -10.47
CA THR A 71 13.05 -6.93 -10.83
C THR A 71 14.48 -7.43 -10.64
N ASP A 72 15.43 -6.81 -11.35
CA ASP A 72 16.84 -7.02 -11.12
C ASP A 72 17.51 -5.67 -10.80
N PRO A 73 18.09 -5.51 -9.59
CA PRO A 73 18.14 -6.46 -8.48
C PRO A 73 16.73 -6.80 -7.92
N PRO A 74 16.59 -7.93 -7.17
CA PRO A 74 15.34 -8.29 -6.52
C PRO A 74 14.93 -7.23 -5.48
N PRO A 75 13.62 -7.18 -5.09
CA PRO A 75 13.15 -6.26 -4.07
C PRO A 75 13.72 -6.61 -2.68
N ASP A 76 13.76 -5.63 -1.78
CA ASP A 76 14.13 -5.82 -0.38
C ASP A 76 13.00 -6.53 0.40
N LEU A 77 11.73 -6.24 0.03
CA LEU A 77 10.53 -6.75 0.67
C LEU A 77 9.46 -7.13 -0.36
N VAL A 78 8.72 -8.19 -0.09
CA VAL A 78 7.50 -8.55 -0.84
C VAL A 78 6.35 -8.83 0.11
N THR A 79 5.12 -8.48 -0.34
CA THR A 79 3.88 -8.92 0.29
C THR A 79 3.15 -9.89 -0.61
N MET A 80 2.36 -10.79 -0.05
CA MET A 80 1.61 -11.82 -0.75
C MET A 80 0.22 -11.98 -0.13
N ASN A 81 -0.77 -12.43 -0.89
CA ASN A 81 -2.12 -12.76 -0.42
C ASN A 81 -2.54 -14.14 -0.93
N HIS A 82 -3.40 -14.85 -0.17
CA HIS A 82 -3.69 -16.27 -0.41
C HIS A 82 -4.88 -16.51 -1.35
N ALA A 83 -5.23 -15.56 -2.23
CA ALA A 83 -6.40 -15.76 -3.08
C ALA A 83 -6.19 -16.85 -4.15
N HIS A 84 -5.10 -16.76 -4.90
CA HIS A 84 -4.68 -17.75 -5.91
C HIS A 84 -3.23 -17.48 -6.33
N SER A 85 -2.64 -18.39 -7.12
CA SER A 85 -1.21 -18.39 -7.45
C SER A 85 -0.69 -17.15 -8.19
N SER A 86 -1.54 -16.25 -8.66
CA SER A 86 -1.11 -14.96 -9.20
C SER A 86 -0.83 -13.90 -8.13
N HIS A 87 -1.11 -14.18 -6.84
CA HIS A 87 -0.90 -13.28 -5.70
C HIS A 87 0.18 -13.76 -4.73
N TYR A 88 0.66 -14.99 -4.87
CA TYR A 88 1.73 -15.53 -4.00
C TYR A 88 2.56 -16.58 -4.73
N THR A 89 3.71 -16.91 -4.14
CA THR A 89 4.54 -18.06 -4.50
C THR A 89 5.09 -18.72 -3.24
N LEU A 90 5.19 -20.05 -3.27
CA LEU A 90 5.87 -20.82 -2.21
C LEU A 90 7.40 -20.81 -2.37
N HIS A 91 7.91 -20.28 -3.48
CA HIS A 91 9.31 -20.26 -3.84
C HIS A 91 9.76 -18.84 -4.24
N PRO A 92 9.72 -17.86 -3.32
CA PRO A 92 10.24 -16.53 -3.59
C PRO A 92 11.75 -16.59 -3.89
N ASP A 93 12.25 -15.62 -4.64
CA ASP A 93 13.69 -15.47 -4.87
C ASP A 93 14.42 -15.41 -3.51
N PRO A 94 15.39 -16.29 -3.24
CA PRO A 94 16.07 -16.37 -1.93
C PRO A 94 16.89 -15.12 -1.59
N ARG A 95 17.09 -14.22 -2.54
CA ARG A 95 17.74 -12.92 -2.32
C ARG A 95 16.80 -11.87 -1.72
N ILE A 96 15.49 -12.12 -1.69
CA ILE A 96 14.51 -11.22 -1.07
C ILE A 96 14.64 -11.32 0.45
N GLY A 97 15.00 -10.21 1.09
CA GLY A 97 15.28 -10.18 2.52
C GLY A 97 14.06 -10.32 3.43
N THR A 98 12.89 -9.87 2.97
CA THR A 98 11.65 -9.88 3.77
C THR A 98 10.47 -10.33 2.93
N VAL A 99 9.78 -11.38 3.38
CA VAL A 99 8.55 -11.92 2.76
C VAL A 99 7.43 -11.85 3.79
N LEU A 100 6.33 -11.16 3.46
CA LEU A 100 5.18 -10.99 4.34
C LEU A 100 3.96 -11.69 3.74
N HIS A 101 3.52 -12.77 4.40
CA HIS A 101 2.32 -13.50 4.03
C HIS A 101 1.08 -12.82 4.61
N GLY A 102 0.18 -12.34 3.76
CA GLY A 102 -1.03 -11.62 4.15
C GLY A 102 -2.17 -12.52 4.61
N TRP A 103 -1.95 -13.83 4.80
CA TRP A 103 -2.95 -14.79 5.25
C TRP A 103 -2.56 -15.48 6.54
N GLN A 104 -3.52 -16.10 7.19
CA GLN A 104 -3.32 -16.80 8.46
C GLN A 104 -2.68 -18.18 8.24
N GLU A 105 -1.45 -18.37 8.74
CA GLU A 105 -0.72 -19.66 8.69
C GLU A 105 -0.74 -20.40 10.03
N GLY A 106 -1.29 -19.82 11.08
CA GLY A 106 -1.27 -20.36 12.44
C GLY A 106 -2.52 -19.99 13.22
N PRO A 107 -2.47 -20.07 14.57
CA PRO A 107 -3.64 -19.83 15.41
C PRO A 107 -4.06 -18.36 15.50
N LYS A 108 -3.25 -17.43 14.99
CA LYS A 108 -3.51 -15.97 15.03
C LYS A 108 -3.45 -15.40 13.62
N PRO A 109 -4.23 -14.34 13.34
CA PRO A 109 -4.09 -13.60 12.09
C PRO A 109 -2.69 -13.00 11.94
N PRO A 110 -2.22 -12.75 10.72
CA PRO A 110 -0.95 -12.08 10.50
C PRO A 110 -0.98 -10.67 11.08
N ALA A 111 0.08 -10.28 11.76
CA ALA A 111 0.23 -8.94 12.32
C ALA A 111 1.68 -8.48 12.13
N TYR A 112 1.87 -7.52 11.24
CA TYR A 112 3.17 -7.00 10.86
C TYR A 112 3.33 -5.55 11.29
N ASP A 113 4.53 -5.23 11.73
CA ASP A 113 5.06 -3.87 11.91
C ASP A 113 6.56 -3.93 11.60
N VAL A 114 6.89 -3.84 10.32
CA VAL A 114 8.24 -4.04 9.80
C VAL A 114 8.80 -2.70 9.34
N VAL A 115 10.00 -2.37 9.78
CA VAL A 115 10.70 -1.14 9.38
C VAL A 115 11.99 -1.52 8.63
N LEU A 116 12.11 -1.03 7.40
CA LEU A 116 13.30 -1.14 6.56
C LEU A 116 13.72 0.27 6.13
N ARG A 117 14.79 0.80 6.70
CA ARG A 117 15.27 2.17 6.44
C ARG A 117 14.13 3.21 6.59
N ASP A 118 13.66 3.80 5.49
CA ASP A 118 12.60 4.80 5.43
C ASP A 118 11.21 4.23 5.07
N LEU A 119 11.08 2.90 5.00
CA LEU A 119 9.82 2.19 4.76
C LEU A 119 9.34 1.49 6.03
N ARG A 120 8.12 1.76 6.47
CA ARG A 120 7.40 0.94 7.45
C ARG A 120 6.24 0.24 6.76
N VAL A 121 6.06 -1.05 7.05
CA VAL A 121 4.96 -1.87 6.51
C VAL A 121 4.16 -2.47 7.65
N THR A 122 2.87 -2.19 7.67
CA THR A 122 1.89 -2.80 8.56
C THR A 122 0.81 -3.51 7.76
N ASN A 123 -0.08 -4.25 8.41
CA ASN A 123 -1.20 -4.90 7.73
C ASN A 123 -2.48 -4.90 8.55
N LEU A 124 -3.61 -4.96 7.86
CA LEU A 124 -4.93 -5.29 8.40
C LEU A 124 -5.42 -6.59 7.75
N PRO A 125 -5.56 -7.69 8.50
CA PRO A 125 -6.11 -8.93 7.97
C PRO A 125 -7.56 -8.77 7.53
N THR A 126 -7.91 -9.33 6.36
CA THR A 126 -9.27 -9.36 5.83
C THR A 126 -9.59 -10.74 5.28
N ASN A 127 -10.86 -10.98 4.98
CA ASN A 127 -11.32 -12.27 4.49
C ASN A 127 -11.28 -12.32 2.96
N ILE A 128 -11.19 -13.53 2.39
CA ILE A 128 -11.44 -13.79 0.97
C ILE A 128 -12.63 -14.70 0.79
N ARG A 129 -13.19 -14.69 -0.41
CA ARG A 129 -14.23 -15.64 -0.83
C ARG A 129 -13.53 -16.90 -1.33
N GLU A 130 -13.92 -18.04 -0.80
CA GLU A 130 -13.48 -19.32 -1.32
C GLU A 130 -14.13 -19.63 -2.67
N TRP A 131 -13.44 -20.37 -3.52
CA TRP A 131 -13.93 -20.77 -4.83
C TRP A 131 -15.26 -21.54 -4.79
N GLY A 132 -15.53 -22.26 -3.71
CA GLY A 132 -16.77 -23.01 -3.44
C GLY A 132 -17.91 -22.18 -2.86
N GLY A 133 -17.75 -20.88 -2.65
CA GLY A 133 -18.76 -19.98 -2.06
C GLY A 133 -18.68 -19.83 -0.54
N GLY A 134 -17.63 -20.36 0.09
CA GLY A 134 -17.30 -20.12 1.51
C GLY A 134 -16.53 -18.80 1.72
N THR A 135 -16.07 -18.61 2.96
CA THR A 135 -15.20 -17.50 3.36
C THR A 135 -13.96 -18.06 4.03
N GLU A 136 -12.79 -17.76 3.49
CA GLU A 136 -11.52 -17.97 4.16
C GLU A 136 -11.25 -16.76 5.07
N ILE A 137 -11.27 -17.01 6.37
CA ILE A 137 -11.02 -15.99 7.38
C ILE A 137 -9.52 -15.64 7.36
N ASN A 138 -9.22 -14.33 7.29
CA ASN A 138 -7.86 -13.82 7.22
C ASN A 138 -7.03 -14.41 6.05
N GLY A 139 -7.67 -14.70 4.93
CA GLY A 139 -6.99 -15.15 3.71
C GLY A 139 -6.32 -14.02 2.91
N ASN A 140 -6.56 -12.77 3.29
CA ASN A 140 -6.00 -11.56 2.71
C ASN A 140 -5.51 -10.61 3.80
N SER A 141 -4.64 -9.68 3.43
CA SER A 141 -4.32 -8.49 4.23
C SER A 141 -4.34 -7.25 3.35
N ILE A 142 -4.87 -6.16 3.88
CA ILE A 142 -4.56 -4.83 3.39
C ILE A 142 -3.18 -4.48 3.95
N PHE A 143 -2.19 -4.28 3.08
CA PHE A 143 -0.87 -3.82 3.48
C PHE A 143 -0.76 -2.31 3.37
N ILE A 144 -0.25 -1.68 4.41
CA ILE A 144 -0.02 -0.23 4.49
C ILE A 144 1.48 0.02 4.45
N PHE A 145 1.93 0.77 3.45
CA PHE A 145 3.31 1.19 3.25
C PHE A 145 3.42 2.67 3.63
N GLU A 146 4.21 2.95 4.66
CA GLU A 146 4.46 4.31 5.15
C GLU A 146 5.89 4.71 4.80
N THR A 147 6.03 5.74 3.97
CA THR A 147 7.32 6.30 3.54
C THR A 147 7.15 7.73 3.04
N ALA A 148 8.16 8.57 3.16
CA ALA A 148 8.14 9.98 2.71
C ALA A 148 6.93 10.77 3.24
N GLY A 149 6.38 10.38 4.39
CA GLY A 149 5.16 10.95 4.97
C GLY A 149 3.87 10.63 4.19
N LEU A 150 3.90 9.67 3.27
CA LEU A 150 2.75 9.14 2.54
C LEU A 150 2.29 7.82 3.15
N CYS A 151 0.96 7.59 3.10
CA CYS A 151 0.29 6.36 3.48
C CYS A 151 -0.29 5.69 2.24
N ILE A 152 0.27 4.55 1.85
CA ILE A 152 -0.08 3.82 0.65
C ILE A 152 -0.70 2.49 1.07
N ALA A 153 -1.97 2.24 0.74
CA ALA A 153 -2.65 0.98 1.02
C ALA A 153 -2.79 0.13 -0.24
N HIS A 154 -2.36 -1.12 -0.15
CA HIS A 154 -2.64 -2.15 -1.14
C HIS A 154 -3.71 -3.10 -0.59
N LEU A 155 -4.89 -3.12 -1.21
CA LEU A 155 -6.05 -3.85 -0.69
C LEU A 155 -6.04 -5.35 -0.99
N GLY A 156 -5.01 -5.80 -1.74
CA GLY A 156 -4.88 -7.20 -2.10
C GLY A 156 -6.10 -7.72 -2.85
N HIS A 157 -6.59 -8.86 -2.44
CA HIS A 157 -7.76 -9.54 -3.00
C HIS A 157 -9.00 -9.34 -2.12
N LEU A 158 -9.32 -8.07 -1.76
CA LEU A 158 -10.46 -7.72 -0.91
C LEU A 158 -11.78 -8.15 -1.55
N HIS A 159 -12.69 -8.74 -0.77
CA HIS A 159 -13.98 -9.28 -1.22
C HIS A 159 -15.21 -8.63 -0.58
N HIS A 160 -15.04 -7.77 0.42
CA HIS A 160 -16.12 -7.23 1.22
C HIS A 160 -15.92 -5.74 1.50
N LEU A 161 -16.98 -5.07 1.92
CA LEU A 161 -16.92 -3.71 2.44
C LEU A 161 -16.10 -3.68 3.74
N LEU A 162 -15.51 -2.53 4.03
CA LEU A 162 -14.80 -2.31 5.27
C LEU A 162 -15.77 -1.84 6.35
N GLU A 163 -15.64 -2.44 7.53
CA GLU A 163 -16.41 -2.02 8.70
C GLU A 163 -15.76 -0.76 9.33
N PRO A 164 -16.50 0.02 10.14
CA PRO A 164 -15.92 1.20 10.80
C PRO A 164 -14.64 0.89 11.59
N ALA A 165 -14.54 -0.27 12.23
CA ALA A 165 -13.34 -0.69 12.96
C ALA A 165 -12.14 -0.93 12.05
N ASP A 166 -12.36 -1.41 10.82
CA ASP A 166 -11.32 -1.58 9.81
C ASP A 166 -10.78 -0.23 9.36
N LEU A 167 -11.69 0.73 9.10
CA LEU A 167 -11.34 2.10 8.71
C LEU A 167 -10.56 2.82 9.81
N ASP A 168 -10.99 2.64 11.07
CA ASP A 168 -10.28 3.17 12.23
C ASP A 168 -8.87 2.57 12.35
N ALA A 169 -8.73 1.26 12.09
CA ALA A 169 -7.43 0.57 12.14
C ALA A 169 -6.50 0.97 10.99
N LEU A 170 -7.04 1.22 9.79
CA LEU A 170 -6.28 1.70 8.63
C LEU A 170 -5.77 3.13 8.81
N GLY A 171 -6.58 3.96 9.48
CA GLY A 171 -6.27 5.38 9.65
C GLY A 171 -6.31 6.17 8.34
N HIS A 172 -5.40 7.14 8.21
CA HIS A 172 -5.33 7.99 7.02
C HIS A 172 -4.60 7.29 5.88
N ILE A 173 -5.21 7.28 4.69
CA ILE A 173 -4.61 6.73 3.46
C ILE A 173 -4.57 7.81 2.38
N ASP A 174 -3.39 8.07 1.83
CA ASP A 174 -3.19 9.03 0.72
C ASP A 174 -3.39 8.35 -0.64
N ILE A 175 -2.92 7.11 -0.79
CA ILE A 175 -2.92 6.36 -2.05
C ILE A 175 -3.50 4.98 -1.79
N VAL A 176 -4.47 4.56 -2.60
CA VAL A 176 -5.07 3.22 -2.54
C VAL A 176 -4.85 2.45 -3.85
N MET A 177 -4.38 1.21 -3.75
CA MET A 177 -4.32 0.24 -4.83
C MET A 177 -5.44 -0.76 -4.65
N ILE A 178 -6.38 -0.84 -5.61
CA ILE A 178 -7.62 -1.60 -5.46
C ILE A 178 -7.95 -2.40 -6.71
N ALA A 179 -8.38 -3.65 -6.50
CA ALA A 179 -8.87 -4.53 -7.55
C ALA A 179 -10.20 -4.02 -8.15
N VAL A 180 -10.34 -4.05 -9.48
CA VAL A 180 -11.49 -3.52 -10.20
C VAL A 180 -12.06 -4.48 -11.25
N ASP A 181 -11.76 -5.77 -11.16
CA ASP A 181 -12.32 -6.80 -12.05
C ASP A 181 -13.84 -6.96 -11.86
N GLY A 182 -14.32 -6.75 -10.64
CA GLY A 182 -15.74 -6.76 -10.31
C GLY A 182 -16.40 -8.15 -10.28
N ALA A 183 -15.60 -9.24 -10.29
CA ALA A 183 -16.10 -10.61 -10.33
C ALA A 183 -15.35 -11.54 -9.36
N PHE A 184 -14.03 -11.60 -9.45
CA PHE A 184 -13.18 -12.44 -8.60
C PHE A 184 -12.84 -11.78 -7.28
N THR A 185 -12.84 -10.44 -7.23
CA THR A 185 -12.63 -9.63 -6.04
C THR A 185 -13.94 -8.93 -5.64
N ILE A 186 -13.84 -7.81 -4.96
CA ILE A 186 -14.98 -6.95 -4.62
C ILE A 186 -15.68 -6.43 -5.88
N GLY A 187 -17.00 -6.31 -5.85
CA GLY A 187 -17.76 -5.69 -6.95
C GLY A 187 -17.35 -4.23 -7.17
N GLN A 188 -17.38 -3.74 -8.43
CA GLN A 188 -16.93 -2.37 -8.73
C GLN A 188 -17.71 -1.29 -7.95
N ALA A 189 -19.01 -1.50 -7.71
CA ALA A 189 -19.82 -0.58 -6.90
C ALA A 189 -19.35 -0.55 -5.44
N ASP A 190 -19.06 -1.71 -4.87
CA ASP A 190 -18.54 -1.82 -3.50
C ASP A 190 -17.09 -1.31 -3.40
N ALA A 191 -16.26 -1.53 -4.44
CA ALA A 191 -14.94 -0.94 -4.53
C ALA A 191 -15.00 0.59 -4.50
N ARG A 192 -15.94 1.19 -5.23
CA ARG A 192 -16.22 2.63 -5.15
C ARG A 192 -16.60 3.05 -3.73
N THR A 193 -17.48 2.30 -3.05
CA THR A 193 -17.88 2.57 -1.66
C THR A 193 -16.67 2.55 -0.72
N VAL A 194 -15.79 1.56 -0.84
CA VAL A 194 -14.54 1.47 -0.05
C VAL A 194 -13.63 2.68 -0.32
N ILE A 195 -13.46 3.08 -1.58
CA ILE A 195 -12.68 4.27 -1.93
C ILE A 195 -13.29 5.53 -1.29
N GLU A 196 -14.62 5.68 -1.38
CA GLU A 196 -15.32 6.82 -0.80
C GLU A 196 -15.25 6.84 0.74
N GLN A 197 -15.16 5.68 1.41
CA GLN A 197 -14.94 5.58 2.85
C GLN A 197 -13.52 5.94 3.27
N MET A 198 -12.53 5.54 2.49
CA MET A 198 -11.11 5.79 2.77
C MET A 198 -10.64 7.21 2.44
N HIS A 199 -11.35 7.91 1.54
CA HIS A 199 -11.03 9.26 1.07
C HIS A 199 -9.58 9.47 0.58
N PRO A 200 -9.01 8.58 -0.24
CA PRO A 200 -7.65 8.72 -0.73
C PRO A 200 -7.53 9.89 -1.72
N ARG A 201 -6.31 10.42 -1.86
CA ARG A 201 -6.00 11.44 -2.88
C ARG A 201 -5.73 10.82 -4.24
N ILE A 202 -5.17 9.60 -4.26
CA ILE A 202 -4.88 8.85 -5.48
C ILE A 202 -5.47 7.44 -5.35
N VAL A 203 -6.14 7.01 -6.43
CA VAL A 203 -6.63 5.64 -6.60
C VAL A 203 -5.90 5.01 -7.78
N LEU A 204 -5.25 3.87 -7.56
CA LEU A 204 -4.58 3.06 -8.57
C LEU A 204 -5.37 1.77 -8.80
N PRO A 205 -6.15 1.67 -9.89
CA PRO A 205 -6.89 0.45 -10.21
C PRO A 205 -5.92 -0.65 -10.65
N MET A 206 -6.19 -1.86 -10.19
CA MET A 206 -5.45 -3.06 -10.53
C MET A 206 -6.39 -4.25 -10.78
N HIS A 207 -5.85 -5.42 -11.08
CA HIS A 207 -6.57 -6.68 -11.19
C HIS A 207 -7.77 -6.61 -12.16
N TYR A 208 -7.58 -5.96 -13.29
CA TYR A 208 -8.55 -5.93 -14.39
C TYR A 208 -8.06 -6.83 -15.52
N PHE A 209 -8.95 -7.70 -16.05
CA PHE A 209 -8.59 -8.68 -17.08
C PHE A 209 -8.81 -8.16 -18.48
N THR A 210 -9.63 -7.11 -18.64
CA THR A 210 -9.96 -6.52 -19.94
C THR A 210 -9.98 -5.00 -19.86
N ALA A 211 -9.73 -4.35 -20.98
CA ALA A 211 -9.88 -2.90 -21.12
C ALA A 211 -11.29 -2.43 -20.75
N ASP A 212 -12.32 -3.24 -21.06
CA ASP A 212 -13.72 -2.91 -20.76
C ASP A 212 -14.01 -2.91 -19.25
N ASN A 213 -13.37 -3.81 -18.48
CA ASN A 213 -13.50 -3.80 -17.03
C ASN A 213 -12.94 -2.52 -16.45
N LEU A 214 -11.74 -2.13 -16.88
CA LEU A 214 -11.14 -0.87 -16.47
C LEU A 214 -11.98 0.33 -16.90
N ALA A 215 -12.44 0.37 -18.17
CA ALA A 215 -13.23 1.48 -18.69
C ALA A 215 -14.52 1.70 -17.89
N ARG A 216 -15.27 0.63 -17.57
CA ARG A 216 -16.49 0.72 -16.73
C ARG A 216 -16.20 1.30 -15.34
N PHE A 217 -15.10 0.87 -14.70
CA PHE A 217 -14.69 1.41 -13.43
C PHE A 217 -14.34 2.90 -13.54
N LEU A 218 -13.51 3.28 -14.52
CA LEU A 218 -13.12 4.67 -14.74
C LEU A 218 -14.34 5.58 -15.00
N ASP A 219 -15.29 5.12 -15.83
CA ASP A 219 -16.51 5.89 -16.12
C ASP A 219 -17.37 6.08 -14.86
N MET A 220 -17.50 5.06 -14.03
CA MET A 220 -18.21 5.16 -12.75
C MET A 220 -17.55 6.17 -11.81
N MET A 221 -16.21 6.21 -11.77
CA MET A 221 -15.46 7.09 -10.87
C MET A 221 -15.47 8.56 -11.31
N ARG A 222 -15.72 8.88 -12.60
CA ARG A 222 -15.76 10.26 -13.13
C ARG A 222 -16.76 11.17 -12.40
N ALA A 223 -17.79 10.59 -11.78
CA ALA A 223 -18.80 11.35 -11.02
C ALA A 223 -18.18 12.06 -9.79
N THR A 224 -17.15 11.49 -9.17
CA THR A 224 -16.59 11.96 -7.90
C THR A 224 -15.10 12.26 -7.97
N HIS A 225 -14.36 11.68 -8.92
CA HIS A 225 -12.91 11.78 -9.06
C HIS A 225 -12.51 12.39 -10.40
N ALA A 226 -11.33 13.00 -10.47
CA ALA A 226 -10.63 13.16 -11.74
C ALA A 226 -10.17 11.78 -12.22
N VAL A 227 -10.06 11.59 -13.52
CA VAL A 227 -9.60 10.33 -14.12
C VAL A 227 -8.50 10.60 -15.11
N GLU A 228 -7.35 9.99 -14.89
CA GLU A 228 -6.18 10.06 -15.75
C GLU A 228 -5.82 8.67 -16.25
N VAL A 229 -5.53 8.54 -17.53
CA VAL A 229 -4.97 7.33 -18.13
C VAL A 229 -3.55 7.65 -18.58
N ARG A 230 -2.58 6.98 -17.99
CA ARG A 230 -1.17 7.20 -18.30
C ARG A 230 -0.68 6.26 -19.38
N HIS A 231 0.40 6.66 -20.05
CA HIS A 231 1.11 5.83 -21.03
C HIS A 231 2.33 5.15 -20.42
N GLU A 232 2.83 5.70 -19.31
CA GLU A 232 3.95 5.16 -18.56
C GLU A 232 3.44 4.38 -17.34
N PRO A 233 4.06 3.22 -17.01
CA PRO A 233 3.62 2.39 -15.88
C PRO A 233 3.97 2.96 -14.51
N THR A 234 4.64 4.10 -14.45
CA THR A 234 5.22 4.67 -13.24
C THR A 234 4.70 6.07 -12.97
N ILE A 235 4.42 6.36 -11.70
CA ILE A 235 4.23 7.71 -11.16
C ILE A 235 5.25 8.00 -10.07
N GLU A 236 5.59 9.28 -9.93
CA GLU A 236 6.34 9.81 -8.78
C GLU A 236 5.41 10.69 -7.97
N VAL A 237 5.33 10.43 -6.66
CA VAL A 237 4.41 11.12 -5.75
C VAL A 237 5.14 11.54 -4.50
N SER A 238 4.96 12.78 -4.11
CA SER A 238 5.36 13.33 -2.83
C SER A 238 4.16 13.94 -2.11
N ARG A 239 4.34 14.37 -0.89
CA ARG A 239 3.26 15.07 -0.17
C ARG A 239 2.82 16.35 -0.88
N MET A 240 3.73 17.08 -1.49
CA MET A 240 3.42 18.34 -2.18
C MET A 240 2.78 18.12 -3.56
N THR A 241 2.99 16.95 -4.17
CA THR A 241 2.42 16.61 -5.49
C THR A 241 1.12 15.82 -5.43
N LEU A 242 0.62 15.49 -4.23
CA LEU A 242 -0.71 14.90 -4.08
C LEU A 242 -1.76 15.83 -4.72
N PRO A 243 -2.65 15.31 -5.58
CA PRO A 243 -3.64 16.14 -6.27
C PRO A 243 -4.64 16.76 -5.29
N ASP A 244 -5.06 18.00 -5.50
CA ASP A 244 -6.09 18.65 -4.66
C ASP A 244 -7.44 17.98 -4.80
N ARG A 245 -7.80 17.56 -6.01
CA ARG A 245 -8.99 16.77 -6.27
C ARG A 245 -8.62 15.27 -6.26
N PRO A 246 -9.38 14.40 -5.54
CA PRO A 246 -9.17 12.96 -5.62
C PRO A 246 -9.14 12.47 -7.07
N THR A 247 -8.12 11.69 -7.41
CA THR A 247 -7.83 11.31 -8.80
C THR A 247 -7.61 9.81 -8.93
N VAL A 248 -8.30 9.19 -9.87
CA VAL A 248 -8.02 7.83 -10.31
C VAL A 248 -6.97 7.90 -11.42
N ILE A 249 -5.84 7.23 -11.23
CA ILE A 249 -4.75 7.17 -12.20
C ILE A 249 -4.62 5.72 -12.69
N ALA A 250 -5.04 5.46 -13.92
CA ALA A 250 -4.86 4.17 -14.56
C ALA A 250 -3.47 4.10 -15.20
N LEU A 251 -2.66 3.15 -14.75
CA LEU A 251 -1.32 2.88 -15.26
C LEU A 251 -1.36 1.68 -16.20
N PRO A 252 -0.63 1.67 -17.33
CA PRO A 252 -0.46 0.46 -18.13
C PRO A 252 0.35 -0.56 -17.33
N GLY A 253 -0.05 -1.83 -17.37
CA GLY A 253 0.77 -2.91 -16.82
C GLY A 253 2.10 -3.01 -17.57
N GLY A 254 3.16 -3.39 -16.88
CA GLY A 254 4.43 -3.72 -17.51
C GLY A 254 4.23 -4.87 -18.52
N SER A 255 4.78 -4.74 -19.72
CA SER A 255 4.79 -5.77 -20.77
C SER A 255 5.84 -6.83 -20.50
#